data_58e3ce167caba4334d62263b65309567
#
_entry.id   58e3ce167caba4334d62263b65309567
#
_cell.length_a   1.000
_cell.length_b   1.000
_cell.length_c   1.000
_cell.angle_alpha   90.00
_cell.angle_beta   90.00
_cell.angle_gamma   90.00
#
_symmetry.space_group_name_H-M   'P 1'
#
loop_
_entity.id
_entity.type
_entity.pdbx_description
1 polymer ?
#
loop_
_entity_poly.entity_id
_entity_poly.type
_entity_poly.pdbx_seq_one_letter_code
_entity_poly.pdbx_strand_id
1 'polypeptide(L)'
;RISSSRKRMTAVTEAAVDGSAPTQDELPEFAKTRRPLPNVKDIVKNPIKFATDLTDAIPKGADRVIQQKVKQVVVPANRLEDAIRALSGPELAAKTDEFRGRLKKGETLDDLLVEAFAVVRECARRELNMRHFDVQLVGGALLHDGCICEMATGEGKTLTATLPAYLNALTGKGVHVVTVNDYLARRDAEWMGRVHRSLGPTVGIIQTDMEAEERKEAGNRPALSGGGGY
;
A
#
# COMPACT_ATOMS: atom_id res chain seq x y z
N ARG A 1 -24.26 -11.10 14.91
CA ARG A 1 -24.84 -10.95 13.55
C ARG A 1 -24.82 -9.49 13.18
N ILE A 2 -23.83 -9.07 12.37
CA ILE A 2 -23.79 -7.74 11.78
C ILE A 2 -24.37 -7.86 10.38
N SER A 3 -25.52 -7.20 10.18
CA SER A 3 -26.24 -7.14 8.93
C SER A 3 -25.44 -6.34 7.89
N SER A 4 -25.13 -7.00 6.77
CA SER A 4 -24.48 -6.41 5.62
C SER A 4 -25.49 -5.53 4.86
N SER A 5 -25.42 -4.22 5.08
CA SER A 5 -26.02 -3.24 4.16
C SER A 5 -24.97 -2.75 3.17
N ARG A 6 -24.91 -3.42 2.02
CA ARG A 6 -24.23 -2.89 0.82
C ARG A 6 -24.99 -1.68 0.30
N LYS A 7 -24.67 -0.48 0.75
CA LYS A 7 -24.99 0.73 0.01
C LYS A 7 -23.86 0.98 -1.00
N ARG A 8 -24.18 0.78 -2.28
CA ARG A 8 -23.36 1.26 -3.39
C ARG A 8 -23.30 2.78 -3.29
N MET A 9 -22.18 3.33 -2.89
CA MET A 9 -21.85 4.73 -3.17
C MET A 9 -21.17 4.77 -4.52
N THR A 10 -21.90 5.19 -5.52
CA THR A 10 -21.35 5.68 -6.79
C THR A 10 -20.62 6.97 -6.45
N ALA A 11 -19.29 6.93 -6.36
CA ALA A 11 -18.52 8.14 -6.22
C ALA A 11 -18.52 8.85 -7.56
N VAL A 12 -19.14 9.99 -7.59
CA VAL A 12 -19.10 10.97 -8.66
C VAL A 12 -17.66 11.44 -8.82
N THR A 13 -17.01 11.02 -9.89
CA THR A 13 -15.81 11.64 -10.43
C THR A 13 -16.18 12.45 -11.66
N GLU A 14 -16.92 13.51 -11.46
CA GLU A 14 -17.00 14.64 -12.38
C GLU A 14 -16.57 15.86 -11.61
N ALA A 15 -15.28 16.18 -11.65
CA ALA A 15 -14.80 17.51 -11.30
C ALA A 15 -13.44 17.76 -11.95
N ALA A 16 -13.42 18.88 -12.62
CA ALA A 16 -12.28 19.62 -13.14
C ALA A 16 -11.84 19.28 -14.56
N VAL A 17 -12.56 19.81 -15.51
CA VAL A 17 -12.12 19.99 -16.91
C VAL A 17 -11.26 21.27 -17.06
N ASP A 18 -11.18 22.15 -16.07
CA ASP A 18 -10.48 23.46 -16.22
C ASP A 18 -9.23 23.67 -15.36
N GLY A 19 -8.84 22.71 -14.54
CA GLY A 19 -7.57 22.76 -13.81
C GLY A 19 -7.50 23.77 -12.66
N SER A 20 -8.57 24.46 -12.29
CA SER A 20 -8.62 25.33 -11.12
C SER A 20 -8.91 24.54 -9.84
N ALA A 21 -8.12 24.76 -8.79
CA ALA A 21 -8.42 24.17 -7.48
C ALA A 21 -9.71 24.79 -6.93
N PRO A 22 -10.63 23.99 -6.33
CA PRO A 22 -11.84 24.51 -5.74
C PRO A 22 -11.51 25.53 -4.63
N THR A 23 -12.29 26.60 -4.56
CA THR A 23 -12.18 27.59 -3.48
C THR A 23 -12.61 26.99 -2.14
N GLN A 24 -12.17 27.57 -1.01
CA GLN A 24 -12.50 27.04 0.32
C GLN A 24 -14.01 26.94 0.58
N ASP A 25 -14.81 27.78 -0.06
CA ASP A 25 -16.27 27.80 0.10
C ASP A 25 -16.97 26.69 -0.69
N GLU A 26 -16.34 26.15 -1.74
CA GLU A 26 -16.84 25.04 -2.56
C GLU A 26 -16.53 23.68 -1.97
N LEU A 27 -15.69 23.63 -0.94
CA LEU A 27 -15.37 22.37 -0.26
C LEU A 27 -16.53 21.90 0.62
N PRO A 28 -16.84 20.60 0.65
CA PRO A 28 -17.84 20.06 1.57
C PRO A 28 -17.40 20.30 3.02
N GLU A 29 -18.38 20.45 3.94
CA GLU A 29 -18.16 20.82 5.36
C GLU A 29 -17.06 19.98 6.05
N PHE A 30 -16.95 18.67 5.74
CA PHE A 30 -15.91 17.82 6.29
C PHE A 30 -14.49 18.20 5.83
N ALA A 31 -14.36 18.86 4.68
CA ALA A 31 -13.07 19.30 4.15
C ALA A 31 -12.67 20.68 4.67
N LYS A 32 -13.64 21.52 5.08
CA LYS A 32 -13.41 22.85 5.64
C LYS A 32 -12.82 22.81 7.07
N THR A 33 -13.02 21.71 7.79
CA THR A 33 -12.51 21.49 9.15
C THR A 33 -11.13 20.87 9.20
N ARG A 34 -10.49 20.63 8.06
CA ARG A 34 -9.13 20.04 8.01
C ARG A 34 -8.11 21.03 8.57
N ARG A 35 -7.44 20.64 9.65
CA ARG A 35 -6.19 21.30 10.05
C ARG A 35 -5.16 21.13 8.92
N PRO A 36 -4.38 22.18 8.59
CA PRO A 36 -3.30 22.04 7.62
C PRO A 36 -2.36 20.90 8.07
N LEU A 37 -1.98 20.06 7.11
CA LEU A 37 -1.02 19.00 7.38
C LEU A 37 0.29 19.61 7.90
N PRO A 38 0.92 19.00 8.91
CA PRO A 38 2.20 19.47 9.42
C PRO A 38 3.25 19.44 8.30
N ASN A 39 4.18 20.38 8.35
CA ASN A 39 5.26 20.47 7.36
C ASN A 39 6.09 19.17 7.40
N VAL A 40 6.43 18.65 6.22
CA VAL A 40 7.25 17.41 6.08
C VAL A 40 8.53 17.46 6.92
N LYS A 41 9.13 18.64 7.10
CA LYS A 41 10.30 18.85 7.97
C LYS A 41 10.04 18.57 9.45
N ASP A 42 8.83 18.80 9.93
CA ASP A 42 8.45 18.56 11.33
C ASP A 42 8.14 17.08 11.57
N ILE A 43 7.66 16.37 10.55
CA ILE A 43 7.42 14.93 10.55
C ILE A 43 8.76 14.17 10.68
N VAL A 44 9.78 14.60 9.94
CA VAL A 44 11.11 13.98 9.96
C VAL A 44 11.82 14.18 11.30
N LYS A 45 11.56 15.31 11.99
CA LYS A 45 12.21 15.62 13.28
C LYS A 45 11.62 14.87 14.48
N ASN A 46 10.36 14.47 14.44
CA ASN A 46 9.74 13.75 15.55
C ASN A 46 8.60 12.83 15.10
N PRO A 47 8.91 11.64 14.57
CA PRO A 47 7.91 10.70 14.03
C PRO A 47 6.92 10.18 15.08
N ILE A 48 7.33 10.11 16.37
CA ILE A 48 6.45 9.67 17.47
C ILE A 48 5.40 10.74 17.76
N LYS A 49 5.81 12.01 17.80
CA LYS A 49 4.89 13.13 17.98
C LYS A 49 3.90 13.22 16.82
N PHE A 50 4.37 12.99 15.59
CA PHE A 50 3.48 12.96 14.42
C PHE A 50 2.41 11.86 14.50
N ALA A 51 2.77 10.66 14.96
CA ALA A 51 1.81 9.58 15.17
C ALA A 51 0.76 9.94 16.24
N THR A 52 1.15 10.66 17.30
CA THR A 52 0.23 11.17 18.33
C THR A 52 -0.62 12.33 17.82
N ASP A 53 -0.02 13.28 17.10
CA ASP A 53 -0.76 14.41 16.51
C ASP A 53 -1.74 13.96 15.41
N LEU A 54 -1.43 12.87 14.69
CA LEU A 54 -2.32 12.25 13.72
C LEU A 54 -3.56 11.65 14.42
N THR A 55 -3.40 11.04 15.59
CA THR A 55 -4.52 10.50 16.37
C THR A 55 -5.47 11.58 16.86
N ASP A 56 -4.98 12.79 17.14
CA ASP A 56 -5.79 13.93 17.59
C ASP A 56 -6.50 14.68 16.45
N ALA A 57 -6.07 14.45 15.20
CA ALA A 57 -6.59 15.13 14.01
C ALA A 57 -7.75 14.40 13.30
N ILE A 58 -8.12 13.19 13.73
CA ILE A 58 -9.05 12.31 13.03
C ILE A 58 -10.48 12.43 13.61
N PRO A 59 -11.55 12.46 12.78
CA PRO A 59 -12.94 12.53 13.26
C PRO A 59 -13.33 11.33 14.13
N LYS A 60 -14.03 11.57 15.23
CA LYS A 60 -14.32 10.62 16.31
C LYS A 60 -14.93 9.25 15.92
N GLY A 61 -15.42 9.07 14.69
CA GLY A 61 -16.00 7.81 14.21
C GLY A 61 -15.03 6.87 13.51
N ALA A 62 -14.04 7.41 12.78
CA ALA A 62 -12.98 6.63 12.11
C ALA A 62 -11.80 6.36 13.05
N ASP A 63 -11.71 7.09 14.16
CA ASP A 63 -10.62 7.08 15.12
C ASP A 63 -10.26 5.70 15.65
N ARG A 64 -11.26 4.92 16.07
CA ARG A 64 -11.01 3.61 16.68
C ARG A 64 -10.30 2.65 15.74
N VAL A 65 -10.74 2.60 14.48
CA VAL A 65 -10.17 1.68 13.48
C VAL A 65 -8.74 2.08 13.15
N ILE A 66 -8.51 3.38 12.94
CA ILE A 66 -7.17 3.90 12.64
C ILE A 66 -6.23 3.73 13.82
N GLN A 67 -6.65 4.09 15.05
CA GLN A 67 -5.87 3.87 16.27
C GLN A 67 -5.55 2.39 16.51
N GLN A 68 -6.51 1.52 16.20
CA GLN A 68 -6.28 0.08 16.27
C GLN A 68 -5.21 -0.35 15.26
N LYS A 69 -5.25 0.12 14.01
CA LYS A 69 -4.22 -0.18 12.99
C LYS A 69 -2.87 0.41 13.36
N VAL A 70 -2.81 1.61 13.94
CA VAL A 70 -1.55 2.17 14.45
C VAL A 70 -0.93 1.24 15.50
N LYS A 71 -1.71 0.77 16.47
CA LYS A 71 -1.21 -0.13 17.52
C LYS A 71 -0.82 -1.52 16.99
N GLN A 72 -1.62 -2.07 16.09
CA GLN A 72 -1.46 -3.44 15.60
C GLN A 72 -0.45 -3.57 14.45
N VAL A 73 -0.26 -2.53 13.65
CA VAL A 73 0.57 -2.59 12.45
C VAL A 73 1.74 -1.63 12.52
N VAL A 74 1.49 -0.34 12.76
CA VAL A 74 2.55 0.69 12.66
C VAL A 74 3.58 0.52 13.76
N VAL A 75 3.14 0.42 15.02
CA VAL A 75 4.07 0.31 16.16
C VAL A 75 4.93 -0.96 16.06
N PRO A 76 4.38 -2.15 15.78
CA PRO A 76 5.21 -3.35 15.60
C PRO A 76 6.11 -3.26 14.36
N ALA A 77 5.64 -2.73 13.22
CA ALA A 77 6.46 -2.58 12.02
C ALA A 77 7.64 -1.63 12.25
N ASN A 78 7.45 -0.55 13.01
CA ASN A 78 8.53 0.37 13.38
C ASN A 78 9.58 -0.30 14.28
N ARG A 79 9.17 -1.23 15.16
CA ARG A 79 10.12 -2.00 15.99
C ARG A 79 10.97 -2.97 15.17
N LEU A 80 10.45 -3.45 14.04
CA LEU A 80 11.19 -4.35 13.14
C LEU A 80 12.14 -3.61 12.20
N GLU A 81 12.03 -2.29 12.09
CA GLU A 81 12.72 -1.51 11.04
C GLU A 81 14.23 -1.71 11.06
N ASP A 82 14.87 -1.62 12.23
CA ASP A 82 16.33 -1.76 12.32
C ASP A 82 16.80 -3.18 11.99
N ALA A 83 16.06 -4.20 12.44
CA ALA A 83 16.37 -5.60 12.13
C ALA A 83 16.21 -5.88 10.62
N ILE A 84 15.15 -5.40 9.98
CA ILE A 84 14.93 -5.56 8.55
C ILE A 84 15.96 -4.75 7.74
N ARG A 85 16.31 -3.56 8.19
CA ARG A 85 17.35 -2.73 7.56
C ARG A 85 18.72 -3.39 7.57
N ALA A 86 19.03 -4.18 8.59
CA ALA A 86 20.30 -4.89 8.71
C ALA A 86 20.46 -6.06 7.71
N LEU A 87 19.36 -6.55 7.13
CA LEU A 87 19.39 -7.62 6.16
C LEU A 87 20.08 -7.17 4.85
N SER A 88 20.87 -8.04 4.27
CA SER A 88 21.39 -7.86 2.91
C SER A 88 20.26 -7.94 1.87
N GLY A 89 20.54 -7.54 0.62
CA GLY A 89 19.54 -7.63 -0.47
C GLY A 89 19.00 -9.06 -0.67
N PRO A 90 19.87 -10.08 -0.78
CA PRO A 90 19.42 -11.47 -0.88
C PRO A 90 18.61 -11.97 0.31
N GLU A 91 19.00 -11.60 1.53
CA GLU A 91 18.26 -11.97 2.74
C GLU A 91 16.86 -11.32 2.79
N LEU A 92 16.77 -10.06 2.35
CA LEU A 92 15.48 -9.37 2.26
C LEU A 92 14.57 -10.03 1.23
N ALA A 93 15.09 -10.43 0.08
CA ALA A 93 14.33 -11.16 -0.95
C ALA A 93 13.90 -12.55 -0.46
N ALA A 94 14.76 -13.27 0.27
CA ALA A 94 14.48 -14.60 0.83
C ALA A 94 13.31 -14.59 1.82
N LYS A 95 12.96 -13.43 2.40
CA LYS A 95 11.77 -13.29 3.24
C LYS A 95 10.48 -13.69 2.51
N THR A 96 10.40 -13.51 1.21
CA THR A 96 9.23 -13.93 0.43
C THR A 96 9.03 -15.44 0.48
N ASP A 97 10.09 -16.22 0.34
CA ASP A 97 9.99 -17.69 0.41
C ASP A 97 9.75 -18.17 1.85
N GLU A 98 10.30 -17.49 2.84
CA GLU A 98 9.99 -17.72 4.25
C GLU A 98 8.49 -17.52 4.51
N PHE A 99 7.92 -16.39 4.10
CA PHE A 99 6.50 -16.09 4.27
C PHE A 99 5.60 -17.13 3.56
N ARG A 100 5.94 -17.49 2.33
CA ARG A 100 5.23 -18.55 1.61
C ARG A 100 5.30 -19.89 2.32
N GLY A 101 6.45 -20.20 2.93
CA GLY A 101 6.63 -21.40 3.76
C GLY A 101 5.74 -21.37 5.00
N ARG A 102 5.59 -20.25 5.65
CA ARG A 102 4.74 -20.04 6.83
C ARG A 102 3.25 -20.15 6.47
N LEU A 103 2.83 -19.57 5.35
CA LEU A 103 1.46 -19.74 4.82
C LEU A 103 1.12 -21.21 4.55
N LYS A 104 2.06 -21.99 3.97
CA LYS A 104 1.87 -23.42 3.77
C LYS A 104 1.76 -24.22 5.07
N LYS A 105 2.30 -23.70 6.16
CA LYS A 105 2.20 -24.29 7.52
C LYS A 105 0.95 -23.89 8.26
N GLY A 106 0.10 -23.05 7.65
CA GLY A 106 -1.21 -22.66 8.21
C GLY A 106 -1.26 -21.28 8.86
N GLU A 107 -0.18 -20.47 8.82
CA GLU A 107 -0.26 -19.07 9.19
C GLU A 107 -1.15 -18.31 8.18
N THR A 108 -1.77 -17.22 8.65
CA THR A 108 -2.63 -16.37 7.83
C THR A 108 -1.87 -15.16 7.28
N LEU A 109 -2.45 -14.47 6.31
CA LEU A 109 -1.90 -13.19 5.83
C LEU A 109 -1.86 -12.13 6.92
N ASP A 110 -2.84 -12.14 7.84
CA ASP A 110 -2.88 -11.22 8.98
C ASP A 110 -1.71 -11.44 9.93
N ASP A 111 -1.30 -12.70 10.15
CA ASP A 111 -0.13 -13.03 10.97
C ASP A 111 1.18 -12.50 10.36
N LEU A 112 1.26 -12.47 9.03
CA LEU A 112 2.42 -12.02 8.28
C LEU A 112 2.43 -10.50 8.01
N LEU A 113 1.29 -9.82 8.15
CA LEU A 113 1.07 -8.45 7.68
C LEU A 113 2.14 -7.47 8.17
N VAL A 114 2.43 -7.48 9.45
CA VAL A 114 3.39 -6.55 10.08
C VAL A 114 4.78 -6.72 9.51
N GLU A 115 5.24 -7.97 9.44
CA GLU A 115 6.59 -8.30 8.97
C GLU A 115 6.72 -8.06 7.46
N ALA A 116 5.71 -8.46 6.68
CA ALA A 116 5.65 -8.22 5.24
C ALA A 116 5.67 -6.71 4.93
N PHE A 117 4.93 -5.89 5.66
CA PHE A 117 4.94 -4.44 5.49
C PHE A 117 6.30 -3.81 5.83
N ALA A 118 6.97 -4.30 6.87
CA ALA A 118 8.32 -3.85 7.20
C ALA A 118 9.33 -4.21 6.08
N VAL A 119 9.22 -5.39 5.50
CA VAL A 119 10.04 -5.83 4.35
C VAL A 119 9.78 -4.97 3.12
N VAL A 120 8.51 -4.71 2.75
CA VAL A 120 8.15 -3.85 1.62
C VAL A 120 8.64 -2.42 1.84
N ARG A 121 8.52 -1.88 3.07
CA ARG A 121 8.98 -0.54 3.43
C ARG A 121 10.49 -0.40 3.18
N GLU A 122 11.27 -1.36 3.64
CA GLU A 122 12.72 -1.34 3.46
C GLU A 122 13.10 -1.54 1.99
N CYS A 123 12.44 -2.46 1.28
CA CYS A 123 12.65 -2.65 -0.14
C CYS A 123 12.35 -1.37 -0.94
N ALA A 124 11.22 -0.70 -0.67
CA ALA A 124 10.88 0.56 -1.31
C ALA A 124 11.89 1.67 -1.01
N ARG A 125 12.44 1.71 0.20
CA ARG A 125 13.52 2.63 0.56
C ARG A 125 14.77 2.39 -0.29
N ARG A 126 15.14 1.12 -0.52
CA ARG A 126 16.34 0.75 -1.32
C ARG A 126 16.12 0.99 -2.81
N GLU A 127 14.99 0.52 -3.34
CA GLU A 127 14.73 0.50 -4.78
C GLU A 127 14.25 1.83 -5.35
N LEU A 128 13.48 2.59 -4.56
CA LEU A 128 12.83 3.82 -4.99
C LEU A 128 13.34 5.07 -4.26
N ASN A 129 14.19 4.90 -3.23
CA ASN A 129 14.51 5.94 -2.27
C ASN A 129 13.26 6.54 -1.58
N MET A 130 12.22 5.70 -1.39
CA MET A 130 10.93 6.08 -0.81
C MET A 130 10.61 5.16 0.38
N ARG A 131 10.76 5.67 1.59
CA ARG A 131 10.29 4.99 2.79
C ARG A 131 8.81 5.28 3.01
N HIS A 132 7.99 4.27 3.17
CA HIS A 132 6.58 4.46 3.54
C HIS A 132 6.44 5.20 4.87
N PHE A 133 5.58 6.19 4.90
CA PHE A 133 5.15 6.86 6.13
C PHE A 133 4.18 5.99 6.92
N ASP A 134 4.07 6.25 8.22
CA ASP A 134 3.21 5.48 9.12
C ASP A 134 1.74 5.51 8.68
N VAL A 135 1.26 6.66 8.18
CA VAL A 135 -0.09 6.79 7.61
C VAL A 135 -0.32 5.88 6.41
N GLN A 136 0.72 5.63 5.61
CA GLN A 136 0.64 4.73 4.46
C GLN A 136 0.57 3.26 4.89
N LEU A 137 1.20 2.87 6.01
CA LEU A 137 1.04 1.54 6.57
C LEU A 137 -0.40 1.32 7.05
N VAL A 138 -1.00 2.33 7.70
CA VAL A 138 -2.43 2.29 8.07
C VAL A 138 -3.30 2.13 6.83
N GLY A 139 -3.06 2.94 5.80
CA GLY A 139 -3.79 2.86 4.52
C GLY A 139 -3.67 1.49 3.87
N GLY A 140 -2.45 0.93 3.83
CA GLY A 140 -2.19 -0.40 3.30
C GLY A 140 -2.92 -1.51 4.07
N ALA A 141 -2.97 -1.41 5.40
CA ALA A 141 -3.68 -2.36 6.24
C ALA A 141 -5.21 -2.28 6.07
N LEU A 142 -5.76 -1.06 5.94
CA LEU A 142 -7.18 -0.87 5.65
C LEU A 142 -7.57 -1.41 4.27
N LEU A 143 -6.72 -1.22 3.25
CA LEU A 143 -6.92 -1.81 1.93
C LEU A 143 -6.88 -3.34 1.98
N HIS A 144 -5.99 -3.93 2.78
CA HIS A 144 -5.95 -5.39 2.99
C HIS A 144 -7.22 -5.91 3.65
N ASP A 145 -7.79 -5.18 4.61
CA ASP A 145 -9.07 -5.50 5.25
C ASP A 145 -10.29 -5.35 4.30
N GLY A 146 -10.08 -4.92 3.05
CA GLY A 146 -11.16 -4.68 2.09
C GLY A 146 -11.91 -3.36 2.32
N CYS A 147 -11.32 -2.43 3.06
CA CYS A 147 -11.87 -1.10 3.28
C CYS A 147 -11.55 -0.16 2.12
N ILE A 148 -12.39 0.85 1.90
CA ILE A 148 -12.07 1.99 1.06
C ILE A 148 -11.21 2.96 1.88
N CYS A 149 -10.00 3.24 1.40
CA CYS A 149 -9.07 4.15 2.04
C CYS A 149 -8.97 5.44 1.21
N GLU A 150 -9.45 6.53 1.75
CA GLU A 150 -9.29 7.86 1.15
C GLU A 150 -8.01 8.51 1.66
N MET A 151 -7.19 8.97 0.73
CA MET A 151 -5.95 9.71 1.00
C MET A 151 -5.94 10.95 0.11
N ALA A 152 -5.47 12.09 0.62
CA ALA A 152 -5.38 13.32 -0.16
C ALA A 152 -4.43 13.18 -1.36
N THR A 153 -4.59 14.07 -2.33
CA THR A 153 -3.70 14.12 -3.50
C THR A 153 -2.27 14.40 -3.03
N GLY A 154 -1.30 13.65 -3.55
CA GLY A 154 0.10 13.78 -3.16
C GLY A 154 0.53 12.94 -1.94
N GLU A 155 -0.38 12.29 -1.21
CA GLU A 155 -0.04 11.46 -0.03
C GLU A 155 0.53 10.07 -0.36
N GLY A 156 0.81 9.80 -1.63
CA GLY A 156 1.50 8.58 -2.04
C GLY A 156 0.62 7.33 -2.10
N LYS A 157 -0.63 7.46 -2.56
CA LYS A 157 -1.56 6.32 -2.76
C LYS A 157 -0.95 5.16 -3.54
N THR A 158 -0.21 5.47 -4.60
CA THR A 158 0.47 4.47 -5.43
C THR A 158 1.50 3.65 -4.64
N LEU A 159 2.29 4.33 -3.81
CA LEU A 159 3.26 3.68 -2.93
C LEU A 159 2.56 2.85 -1.84
N THR A 160 1.47 3.38 -1.25
CA THR A 160 0.65 2.67 -0.26
C THR A 160 0.12 1.34 -0.80
N ALA A 161 -0.32 1.31 -2.06
CA ALA A 161 -0.87 0.11 -2.69
C ALA A 161 0.15 -1.05 -2.81
N THR A 162 1.45 -0.77 -2.79
CA THR A 162 2.49 -1.81 -2.83
C THR A 162 2.46 -2.74 -1.62
N LEU A 163 2.06 -2.23 -0.46
CA LEU A 163 1.98 -2.98 0.79
C LEU A 163 0.99 -4.15 0.71
N PRO A 164 -0.32 -3.91 0.51
CA PRO A 164 -1.30 -4.99 0.41
C PRO A 164 -1.10 -5.81 -0.88
N ALA A 165 -0.59 -5.22 -1.97
CA ALA A 165 -0.31 -5.96 -3.19
C ALA A 165 0.73 -7.05 -2.97
N TYR A 166 1.86 -6.73 -2.32
CA TYR A 166 2.87 -7.71 -1.96
C TYR A 166 2.33 -8.79 -1.02
N LEU A 167 1.69 -8.39 0.07
CA LEU A 167 1.15 -9.31 1.08
C LEU A 167 0.20 -10.34 0.44
N ASN A 168 -0.74 -9.89 -0.38
CA ASN A 168 -1.71 -10.78 -1.02
C ASN A 168 -1.06 -11.63 -2.14
N ALA A 169 -0.01 -11.14 -2.80
CA ALA A 169 0.73 -11.90 -3.80
C ALA A 169 1.48 -13.11 -3.22
N LEU A 170 1.75 -13.15 -1.91
CA LEU A 170 2.35 -14.30 -1.23
C LEU A 170 1.52 -15.58 -1.39
N THR A 171 0.21 -15.45 -1.55
CA THR A 171 -0.70 -16.58 -1.76
C THR A 171 -0.50 -17.31 -3.10
N GLY A 172 0.19 -16.69 -4.07
CA GLY A 172 0.36 -17.21 -5.43
C GLY A 172 -0.89 -17.13 -6.31
N LYS A 173 -2.00 -16.57 -5.84
CA LYS A 173 -3.27 -16.45 -6.58
C LYS A 173 -3.31 -15.24 -7.53
N GLY A 174 -2.28 -14.42 -7.52
CA GLY A 174 -2.24 -13.17 -8.27
C GLY A 174 -2.94 -12.01 -7.55
N VAL A 175 -2.54 -10.78 -7.91
CA VAL A 175 -3.14 -9.54 -7.40
C VAL A 175 -3.29 -8.58 -8.57
N HIS A 176 -4.46 -7.95 -8.67
CA HIS A 176 -4.74 -6.93 -9.68
C HIS A 176 -4.74 -5.54 -9.05
N VAL A 177 -3.86 -4.67 -9.56
CA VAL A 177 -3.87 -3.24 -9.25
C VAL A 177 -4.47 -2.52 -10.44
N VAL A 178 -5.64 -1.90 -10.23
CA VAL A 178 -6.39 -1.24 -11.31
C VAL A 178 -6.20 0.27 -11.22
N THR A 179 -5.92 0.89 -12.35
CA THR A 179 -5.76 2.34 -12.51
C THR A 179 -6.79 2.88 -13.52
N VAL A 180 -6.93 4.21 -13.59
CA VAL A 180 -7.95 4.84 -14.43
C VAL A 180 -7.61 4.82 -15.92
N ASN A 181 -6.34 4.61 -16.32
CA ASN A 181 -5.90 4.57 -17.70
C ASN A 181 -4.59 3.79 -17.90
N ASP A 182 -4.28 3.49 -19.16
CA ASP A 182 -3.13 2.70 -19.58
C ASP A 182 -1.78 3.38 -19.27
N TYR A 183 -1.74 4.72 -19.35
CA TYR A 183 -0.54 5.47 -18.99
C TYR A 183 -0.17 5.23 -17.51
N LEU A 184 -1.13 5.34 -16.61
CA LEU A 184 -0.90 5.09 -15.20
C LEU A 184 -0.60 3.62 -14.92
N ALA A 185 -1.26 2.69 -15.63
CA ALA A 185 -0.98 1.27 -15.50
C ALA A 185 0.50 0.98 -15.82
N ARG A 186 1.01 1.52 -16.92
CA ARG A 186 2.42 1.38 -17.32
C ARG A 186 3.36 2.05 -16.33
N ARG A 187 3.13 3.33 -16.03
CA ARG A 187 3.96 4.11 -15.11
C ARG A 187 4.11 3.43 -13.75
N ASP A 188 2.97 3.01 -13.17
CA ASP A 188 2.94 2.44 -11.82
C ASP A 188 3.56 1.04 -11.81
N ALA A 189 3.33 0.22 -12.86
CA ALA A 189 3.96 -1.09 -12.99
C ALA A 189 5.47 -1.01 -13.20
N GLU A 190 5.97 -0.03 -13.95
CA GLU A 190 7.40 0.22 -14.14
C GLU A 190 8.04 0.70 -12.84
N TRP A 191 7.44 1.66 -12.18
CA TRP A 191 8.00 2.31 -11.00
C TRP A 191 7.85 1.45 -9.74
N MET A 192 6.63 1.16 -9.31
CA MET A 192 6.36 0.35 -8.11
C MET A 192 6.70 -1.12 -8.32
N GLY A 193 6.62 -1.60 -9.56
CA GLY A 193 7.01 -2.97 -9.91
C GLY A 193 8.47 -3.31 -9.57
N ARG A 194 9.36 -2.34 -9.43
CA ARG A 194 10.75 -2.56 -8.96
C ARG A 194 10.75 -3.17 -7.56
N VAL A 195 9.91 -2.68 -6.65
CA VAL A 195 9.77 -3.22 -5.29
C VAL A 195 9.33 -4.68 -5.33
N HIS A 196 8.31 -4.98 -6.13
CA HIS A 196 7.80 -6.36 -6.23
C HIS A 196 8.84 -7.30 -6.83
N ARG A 197 9.48 -6.89 -7.94
CA ARG A 197 10.51 -7.71 -8.60
C ARG A 197 11.71 -7.98 -7.70
N SER A 198 12.17 -7.00 -6.94
CA SER A 198 13.27 -7.17 -5.96
C SER A 198 12.92 -8.15 -4.84
N LEU A 199 11.65 -8.31 -4.52
CA LEU A 199 11.16 -9.24 -3.51
C LEU A 199 10.71 -10.58 -4.10
N GLY A 200 10.79 -10.78 -5.43
CA GLY A 200 10.50 -12.03 -6.11
C GLY A 200 9.17 -12.12 -6.87
N PRO A 201 8.07 -11.43 -6.51
CA PRO A 201 6.86 -11.43 -7.34
C PRO A 201 7.10 -10.89 -8.74
N THR A 202 6.49 -11.51 -9.74
CA THR A 202 6.49 -11.01 -11.13
C THR A 202 5.44 -9.93 -11.30
N VAL A 203 5.68 -9.00 -12.24
CA VAL A 203 4.76 -7.91 -12.55
C VAL A 203 4.44 -7.93 -14.04
N GLY A 204 3.17 -8.11 -14.37
CA GLY A 204 2.61 -7.94 -15.71
C GLY A 204 1.87 -6.62 -15.82
N ILE A 205 1.69 -6.12 -17.05
CA ILE A 205 0.92 -4.93 -17.37
C ILE A 205 -0.17 -5.36 -18.35
N ILE A 206 -1.41 -4.95 -18.09
CA ILE A 206 -2.53 -5.16 -18.99
C ILE A 206 -3.01 -3.79 -19.44
N GLN A 207 -3.10 -3.60 -20.77
CA GLN A 207 -3.52 -2.37 -21.41
C GLN A 207 -4.64 -2.63 -22.42
N THR A 208 -5.29 -1.57 -22.88
CA THR A 208 -6.48 -1.66 -23.73
C THR A 208 -6.20 -2.31 -25.08
N ASP A 209 -5.05 -2.02 -25.68
CA ASP A 209 -4.68 -2.44 -27.05
C ASP A 209 -4.05 -3.84 -27.11
N MET A 210 -3.89 -4.54 -25.96
CA MET A 210 -3.31 -5.88 -25.92
C MET A 210 -4.28 -6.93 -26.43
N GLU A 211 -3.77 -7.89 -27.19
CA GLU A 211 -4.51 -9.08 -27.63
C GLU A 211 -4.85 -10.00 -26.45
N ALA A 212 -5.82 -10.90 -26.66
CA ALA A 212 -6.32 -11.76 -25.60
C ALA A 212 -5.24 -12.71 -25.04
N GLU A 213 -4.36 -13.20 -25.89
CA GLU A 213 -3.22 -14.06 -25.55
C GLU A 213 -2.19 -13.29 -24.71
N GLU A 214 -1.82 -12.09 -25.10
CA GLU A 214 -0.89 -11.20 -24.36
C GLU A 214 -1.43 -10.87 -22.97
N ARG A 215 -2.73 -10.60 -22.87
CA ARG A 215 -3.40 -10.36 -21.58
C ARG A 215 -3.34 -11.58 -20.67
N LYS A 216 -3.53 -12.77 -21.22
CA LYS A 216 -3.40 -14.03 -20.48
C LYS A 216 -1.97 -14.27 -19.98
N GLU A 217 -0.97 -14.02 -20.83
CA GLU A 217 0.44 -14.13 -20.44
C GLU A 217 0.80 -13.13 -19.35
N ALA A 218 0.37 -11.88 -19.48
CA ALA A 218 0.59 -10.86 -18.45
C ALA A 218 -0.07 -11.21 -17.12
N GLY A 219 -1.27 -11.82 -17.15
CA GLY A 219 -2.01 -12.25 -15.96
C GLY A 219 -1.52 -13.57 -15.37
N ASN A 220 -0.96 -14.47 -16.19
CA ASN A 220 -0.54 -15.81 -15.79
C ASN A 220 0.97 -15.97 -15.58
N ARG A 221 1.74 -14.88 -15.55
CA ARG A 221 3.18 -15.01 -15.27
C ARG A 221 3.38 -15.70 -13.91
N PRO A 222 3.88 -16.94 -13.89
CA PRO A 222 4.10 -17.64 -12.65
C PRO A 222 5.11 -16.84 -11.83
N ALA A 223 4.84 -16.71 -10.52
CA ALA A 223 5.89 -16.29 -9.60
C ALA A 223 7.07 -17.22 -9.83
N LEU A 224 8.23 -16.66 -10.19
CA LEU A 224 9.43 -17.45 -10.41
C LEU A 224 9.64 -18.35 -9.20
N SER A 225 9.43 -19.65 -9.39
CA SER A 225 9.92 -20.65 -8.46
C SER A 225 11.44 -20.51 -8.50
N GLY A 226 12.04 -20.17 -7.37
CA GLY A 226 13.47 -20.05 -7.24
C GLY A 226 14.16 -21.32 -7.72
N GLY A 227 14.85 -21.19 -8.81
CA GLY A 227 15.62 -22.25 -9.46
C GLY A 227 16.72 -21.61 -10.31
N GLY A 228 17.86 -21.46 -9.69
CA GLY A 228 19.21 -21.43 -10.14
C GLY A 228 19.58 -20.90 -11.52
N GLY A 229 20.57 -20.04 -11.51
CA GLY A 229 21.60 -20.08 -12.56
C GLY A 229 21.62 -18.89 -13.52
N TYR A 230 22.64 -18.14 -13.33
CA TYR A 230 23.44 -17.18 -14.08
C TYR A 230 23.19 -15.73 -13.78
#